data_6ec43f0c4bcf977d97ac209221b2b2a9
#
_entry.id   6ec43f0c4bcf977d97ac209221b2b2a9
#
_cell.length_a   1.000
_cell.length_b   1.000
_cell.length_c   1.000
_cell.angle_alpha   90.00
_cell.angle_beta   90.00
_cell.angle_gamma   90.00
#
_symmetry.space_group_name_H-M   'P 1'
#
loop_
_entity.id
_entity.type
_entity.pdbx_description
1 polymer ?
#
loop_
_entity_poly.entity_id
_entity_poly.type
_entity_poly.pdbx_seq_one_letter_code
_entity_poly.pdbx_strand_id
1 'polypeptide(L)'
;MTTPTPSSQPMLDRPTIPEGYGVPASTSGLLTWSAVEERLTASLHYWLATVRPDGTPHVVPRWGVWVEGRFWYDGSPVTRHARNRETNPACTLNLESGTEVVIVEGTATVARADADGLGARLAEAFSKYHPYDYRPEPDAWSGDDGGGLGVLTPRRALAWFAFPHDCTRFTFSAGAE
;
A
#
# COMPACT_ATOMS: atom_id res chain seq x y z
N MET A 1 23.58 -14.21 -1.39
CA MET A 1 22.70 -13.81 -0.28
C MET A 1 22.75 -12.28 -0.20
N THR A 2 21.88 -11.60 -0.91
CA THR A 2 21.73 -10.14 -0.83
C THR A 2 20.74 -9.87 0.31
N THR A 3 21.24 -9.35 1.40
CA THR A 3 20.41 -8.83 2.50
C THR A 3 19.51 -7.74 1.90
N PRO A 4 18.17 -7.79 2.10
CA PRO A 4 17.33 -6.70 1.64
C PRO A 4 17.79 -5.42 2.33
N THR A 5 18.08 -4.40 1.51
CA THR A 5 18.38 -3.06 2.01
C THR A 5 17.16 -2.60 2.81
N PRO A 6 17.34 -2.16 4.06
CA PRO A 6 16.22 -1.63 4.83
C PRO A 6 15.59 -0.50 4.02
N SER A 7 14.26 -0.55 3.85
CA SER A 7 13.48 0.52 3.26
C SER A 7 13.92 1.82 3.93
N SER A 8 14.52 2.73 3.18
CA SER A 8 14.92 4.02 3.72
C SER A 8 13.67 4.69 4.27
N GLN A 9 13.74 5.15 5.52
CA GLN A 9 12.64 5.87 6.15
C GLN A 9 12.21 7.02 5.23
N PRO A 10 10.91 7.19 4.96
CA PRO A 10 10.45 8.29 4.10
C PRO A 10 10.77 9.65 4.74
N MET A 11 11.02 10.64 3.92
CA MET A 11 11.02 12.03 4.38
C MET A 11 9.60 12.42 4.79
N LEU A 12 9.47 13.18 5.87
CA LEU A 12 8.18 13.61 6.38
C LEU A 12 8.12 15.13 6.53
N ASP A 13 6.99 15.71 6.16
CA ASP A 13 6.69 17.13 6.29
C ASP A 13 5.19 17.38 6.42
N ARG A 14 4.79 18.66 6.55
CA ARG A 14 3.38 19.05 6.49
C ARG A 14 2.90 19.06 5.03
N PRO A 15 1.73 18.48 4.73
CA PRO A 15 1.11 18.69 3.43
C PRO A 15 0.64 20.14 3.29
N THR A 16 0.70 20.67 2.07
CA THR A 16 0.08 21.98 1.77
C THR A 16 -1.44 21.80 1.72
N ILE A 17 -2.12 22.37 2.69
CA ILE A 17 -3.58 22.39 2.81
C ILE A 17 -4.03 23.85 2.80
N PRO A 18 -5.16 24.21 2.16
CA PRO A 18 -5.63 25.58 2.12
C PRO A 18 -5.75 26.22 3.50
N GLU A 19 -5.49 27.52 3.57
CA GLU A 19 -5.68 28.29 4.78
C GLU A 19 -7.13 28.17 5.28
N GLY A 20 -7.32 28.10 6.58
CA GLY A 20 -8.65 27.91 7.19
C GLY A 20 -8.93 26.47 7.64
N TYR A 21 -8.19 25.48 7.19
CA TYR A 21 -8.29 24.11 7.74
C TYR A 21 -7.57 23.92 9.08
N GLY A 22 -6.80 24.92 9.52
CA GLY A 22 -6.16 24.93 10.83
C GLY A 22 -4.93 24.00 10.97
N VAL A 23 -4.36 23.58 9.85
CA VAL A 23 -3.14 22.75 9.87
C VAL A 23 -1.96 23.61 10.37
N PRO A 24 -1.24 23.18 11.44
CA PRO A 24 -0.14 23.96 11.98
C PRO A 24 1.01 24.12 10.97
N ALA A 25 1.63 25.29 10.95
CA ALA A 25 2.83 25.52 10.13
C ALA A 25 4.08 24.79 10.68
N SER A 26 4.10 24.49 11.98
CA SER A 26 5.22 23.80 12.61
C SER A 26 5.22 22.30 12.29
N THR A 27 6.40 21.69 12.32
CA THR A 27 6.57 20.24 12.16
C THR A 27 6.42 19.46 13.46
N SER A 28 6.07 20.13 14.57
CA SER A 28 5.77 19.42 15.83
C SER A 28 4.48 18.62 15.69
N GLY A 29 4.45 17.40 16.27
CA GLY A 29 3.28 16.53 16.24
C GLY A 29 3.04 15.83 14.89
N LEU A 30 4.03 15.80 13.99
CA LEU A 30 3.98 14.94 12.82
C LEU A 30 3.94 13.46 13.22
N LEU A 31 3.19 12.66 12.48
CA LEU A 31 3.17 11.21 12.68
C LEU A 31 4.51 10.58 12.31
N THR A 32 4.87 9.52 13.00
CA THR A 32 5.98 8.66 12.57
C THR A 32 5.51 7.68 11.50
N TRP A 33 6.41 7.28 10.61
CA TRP A 33 6.05 6.28 9.60
C TRP A 33 5.66 4.94 10.24
N SER A 34 6.31 4.53 11.32
CA SER A 34 5.97 3.30 12.06
C SER A 34 4.53 3.29 12.54
N ALA A 35 4.00 4.41 13.03
CA ALA A 35 2.61 4.50 13.45
C ALA A 35 1.62 4.33 12.28
N VAL A 36 2.00 4.74 11.08
CA VAL A 36 1.24 4.52 9.84
C VAL A 36 1.33 3.07 9.39
N GLU A 37 2.55 2.48 9.41
CA GLU A 37 2.75 1.06 9.05
C GLU A 37 2.01 0.10 9.97
N GLU A 38 1.88 0.39 11.26
CA GLU A 38 1.06 -0.40 12.18
C GLU A 38 -0.39 -0.49 11.70
N ARG A 39 -0.98 0.62 11.25
CA ARG A 39 -2.35 0.63 10.70
C ARG A 39 -2.45 -0.08 9.36
N LEU A 40 -1.46 0.12 8.49
CA LEU A 40 -1.39 -0.60 7.21
C LEU A 40 -1.28 -2.11 7.42
N THR A 41 -0.51 -2.56 8.40
CA THR A 41 -0.33 -3.99 8.70
C THR A 41 -1.58 -4.60 9.32
N ALA A 42 -2.21 -3.88 10.25
CA ALA A 42 -3.37 -4.37 11.00
C ALA A 42 -4.67 -4.38 10.18
N SER A 43 -4.76 -3.59 9.11
CA SER A 43 -6.00 -3.45 8.33
C SER A 43 -6.38 -4.76 7.63
N LEU A 44 -7.68 -5.08 7.63
CA LEU A 44 -8.25 -6.20 6.88
C LEU A 44 -8.66 -5.79 5.47
N HIS A 45 -9.09 -4.56 5.29
CA HIS A 45 -9.58 -4.07 4.00
C HIS A 45 -8.81 -2.82 3.58
N TYR A 46 -8.59 -2.74 2.29
CA TYR A 46 -7.90 -1.64 1.64
C TYR A 46 -8.69 -1.22 0.42
N TRP A 47 -8.90 0.06 0.23
CA TRP A 47 -9.54 0.59 -0.96
C TRP A 47 -8.48 0.94 -2.00
N LEU A 48 -8.46 0.18 -3.10
CA LEU A 48 -7.53 0.40 -4.20
C LEU A 48 -8.21 1.21 -5.31
N ALA A 49 -7.71 2.40 -5.54
CA ALA A 49 -8.13 3.28 -6.63
C ALA A 49 -7.17 3.15 -7.82
N THR A 50 -7.72 2.96 -9.00
CA THR A 50 -7.02 2.89 -10.28
C THR A 50 -7.73 3.74 -11.33
N VAL A 51 -7.11 4.01 -12.47
CA VAL A 51 -7.67 4.82 -13.54
C VAL A 51 -7.93 3.97 -14.78
N ARG A 52 -9.13 4.04 -15.32
CA ARG A 52 -9.49 3.37 -16.59
C ARG A 52 -8.82 4.05 -17.78
N PRO A 53 -8.70 3.38 -18.94
CA PRO A 53 -8.13 3.99 -20.15
C PRO A 53 -8.84 5.28 -20.60
N ASP A 54 -10.12 5.43 -20.28
CA ASP A 54 -10.91 6.64 -20.57
C ASP A 54 -10.74 7.76 -19.53
N GLY A 55 -9.86 7.58 -18.53
CA GLY A 55 -9.63 8.54 -17.46
C GLY A 55 -10.60 8.43 -16.27
N THR A 56 -11.63 7.60 -16.34
CA THR A 56 -12.57 7.45 -15.23
C THR A 56 -11.94 6.71 -14.05
N PRO A 57 -12.13 7.20 -12.80
CA PRO A 57 -11.64 6.51 -11.62
C PRO A 57 -12.39 5.18 -11.40
N HIS A 58 -11.67 4.22 -10.83
CA HIS A 58 -12.21 2.93 -10.45
C HIS A 58 -11.68 2.54 -9.08
N VAL A 59 -12.55 2.25 -8.14
CA VAL A 59 -12.22 1.93 -6.75
C VAL A 59 -12.84 0.59 -6.38
N VAL A 60 -12.07 -0.25 -5.71
CA VAL A 60 -12.52 -1.55 -5.19
C VAL A 60 -11.93 -1.83 -3.81
N PRO A 61 -12.67 -2.48 -2.90
CA PRO A 61 -12.07 -3.03 -1.69
C PRO A 61 -11.19 -4.23 -2.05
N ARG A 62 -10.06 -4.36 -1.37
CA ARG A 62 -9.12 -5.46 -1.56
C ARG A 62 -8.71 -6.06 -0.22
N TRP A 63 -8.55 -7.36 -0.20
CA TRP A 63 -7.68 -8.03 0.74
C TRP A 63 -6.24 -7.86 0.29
N GLY A 64 -5.33 -7.78 1.23
CA GLY A 64 -3.91 -7.65 0.97
C GLY A 64 -3.13 -7.47 2.26
N VAL A 65 -1.83 -7.38 2.11
CA VAL A 65 -0.91 -7.30 3.24
C VAL A 65 0.15 -6.23 3.01
N TRP A 66 0.59 -5.61 4.09
CA TRP A 66 1.71 -4.69 4.07
C TRP A 66 2.97 -5.43 4.52
N VAL A 67 3.88 -5.67 3.60
CA VAL A 67 5.12 -6.42 3.84
C VAL A 67 6.28 -5.69 3.15
N GLU A 68 7.38 -5.49 3.86
CA GLU A 68 8.60 -4.85 3.35
C GLU A 68 8.36 -3.45 2.74
N GLY A 69 7.49 -2.66 3.39
CA GLY A 69 7.18 -1.30 2.95
C GLY A 69 6.35 -1.21 1.65
N ARG A 70 5.66 -2.29 1.27
CA ARG A 70 4.83 -2.39 0.07
C ARG A 70 3.50 -3.05 0.38
N PHE A 71 2.48 -2.71 -0.39
CA PHE A 71 1.19 -3.39 -0.33
C PHE A 71 1.14 -4.50 -1.37
N TRP A 72 0.85 -5.72 -0.89
CA TRP A 72 0.74 -6.92 -1.70
C TRP A 72 -0.68 -7.43 -1.71
N TYR A 73 -1.18 -7.81 -2.86
CA TYR A 73 -2.53 -8.35 -3.06
C TYR A 73 -2.50 -9.30 -4.24
N ASP A 74 -3.43 -10.24 -4.28
CA ASP A 74 -3.54 -11.17 -5.40
C ASP A 74 -4.96 -11.22 -5.95
N GLY A 75 -5.13 -11.88 -7.07
CA GLY A 75 -6.42 -12.07 -7.70
C GLY A 75 -6.33 -12.22 -9.21
N SER A 76 -7.49 -12.41 -9.83
CA SER A 76 -7.57 -12.67 -11.27
C SER A 76 -7.03 -11.50 -12.11
N PRO A 77 -6.17 -11.77 -13.10
CA PRO A 77 -5.62 -10.77 -14.01
C PRO A 77 -6.70 -10.13 -14.92
N VAL A 78 -7.86 -10.75 -15.06
CA VAL A 78 -8.94 -10.21 -15.88
C VAL A 78 -9.84 -9.23 -15.13
N THR A 79 -9.56 -8.92 -13.88
CA THR A 79 -10.29 -7.90 -13.12
C THR A 79 -10.04 -6.49 -13.67
N ARG A 80 -11.00 -5.56 -13.44
CA ARG A 80 -10.87 -4.20 -13.96
C ARG A 80 -9.60 -3.49 -13.43
N HIS A 81 -9.32 -3.58 -12.15
CA HIS A 81 -8.12 -2.94 -11.60
C HIS A 81 -6.81 -3.53 -12.14
N ALA A 82 -6.76 -4.84 -12.42
CA ALA A 82 -5.60 -5.47 -13.04
C ALA A 82 -5.37 -4.93 -14.47
N ARG A 83 -6.42 -4.86 -15.28
CA ARG A 83 -6.36 -4.28 -16.63
C ARG A 83 -6.02 -2.78 -16.64
N ASN A 84 -6.54 -2.03 -15.66
CA ASN A 84 -6.21 -0.62 -15.53
C ASN A 84 -4.71 -0.42 -15.30
N ARG A 85 -4.11 -1.23 -14.42
CA ARG A 85 -2.67 -1.21 -14.10
C ARG A 85 -1.77 -1.43 -15.32
N GLU A 86 -2.19 -2.27 -16.28
CA GLU A 86 -1.44 -2.51 -17.52
C GLU A 86 -1.28 -1.24 -18.36
N THR A 87 -2.28 -0.38 -18.36
CA THR A 87 -2.28 0.88 -19.13
C THR A 87 -1.74 2.05 -18.32
N ASN A 88 -2.10 2.11 -17.03
CA ASN A 88 -1.67 3.16 -16.11
C ASN A 88 -1.37 2.54 -14.73
N PRO A 89 -0.08 2.39 -14.37
CA PRO A 89 0.29 1.80 -13.10
C PRO A 89 0.04 2.71 -11.88
N ALA A 90 -0.25 4.00 -12.08
CA ALA A 90 -0.54 4.92 -10.98
C ALA A 90 -1.80 4.49 -10.23
N CYS A 91 -1.69 4.41 -8.92
CA CYS A 91 -2.79 4.00 -8.06
C CYS A 91 -2.70 4.64 -6.68
N THR A 92 -3.81 4.60 -5.98
CA THR A 92 -3.92 5.02 -4.59
C THR A 92 -4.52 3.91 -3.76
N LEU A 93 -3.96 3.68 -2.60
CA LEU A 93 -4.47 2.80 -1.57
C LEU A 93 -4.90 3.64 -0.38
N ASN A 94 -6.10 3.40 0.17
CA ASN A 94 -6.49 4.01 1.43
C ASN A 94 -7.16 3.00 2.36
N LEU A 95 -7.05 3.26 3.66
CA LEU A 95 -7.74 2.51 4.69
C LEU A 95 -9.19 2.97 4.84
N GLU A 96 -10.00 2.21 5.58
CA GLU A 96 -11.44 2.43 5.70
C GLU A 96 -11.82 3.62 6.59
N SER A 97 -10.96 3.98 7.55
CA SER A 97 -11.27 5.05 8.49
C SER A 97 -11.25 6.42 7.82
N GLY A 98 -12.31 7.19 7.99
CA GLY A 98 -12.36 8.61 7.60
C GLY A 98 -11.87 9.58 8.69
N THR A 99 -11.52 9.08 9.88
CA THR A 99 -10.98 9.86 11.01
C THR A 99 -9.50 9.59 11.25
N GLU A 100 -9.10 8.33 11.31
CA GLU A 100 -7.69 7.93 11.30
C GLU A 100 -7.32 7.57 9.86
N VAL A 101 -6.92 8.57 9.11
CA VAL A 101 -6.76 8.43 7.66
C VAL A 101 -5.35 8.01 7.29
N VAL A 102 -5.25 7.05 6.38
CA VAL A 102 -4.01 6.66 5.70
C VAL A 102 -4.31 6.54 4.22
N ILE A 103 -3.60 7.31 3.41
CA ILE A 103 -3.67 7.31 1.94
C ILE A 103 -2.25 7.09 1.42
N VAL A 104 -2.04 6.07 0.60
CA VAL A 104 -0.74 5.76 -0.02
C VAL A 104 -0.87 5.86 -1.53
N GLU A 105 -0.12 6.75 -2.14
CA GLU A 105 -0.02 6.90 -3.58
C GLU A 105 1.24 6.21 -4.10
N GLY A 106 1.12 5.51 -5.21
CA GLY A 106 2.25 4.78 -5.77
C GLY A 106 1.98 4.20 -7.14
N THR A 107 2.77 3.20 -7.48
CA THR A 107 2.62 2.44 -8.73
C THR A 107 2.39 0.98 -8.43
N ALA A 108 1.45 0.37 -9.13
CA ALA A 108 1.16 -1.05 -9.02
C ALA A 108 1.70 -1.83 -10.22
N THR A 109 2.34 -2.96 -9.95
CA THR A 109 2.87 -3.88 -10.97
C THR A 109 2.49 -5.32 -10.65
N VAL A 110 2.66 -6.23 -11.61
CA VAL A 110 2.65 -7.67 -11.34
C VAL A 110 3.94 -8.08 -10.67
N ALA A 111 3.89 -9.13 -9.87
CA ALA A 111 5.05 -9.63 -9.16
C ALA A 111 5.03 -11.17 -9.09
N ARG A 112 6.14 -11.72 -8.66
CA ARG A 112 6.29 -13.13 -8.25
C ARG A 112 6.96 -13.16 -6.89
N ALA A 113 6.75 -14.25 -6.18
CA ALA A 113 7.40 -14.49 -4.90
C ALA A 113 7.93 -15.92 -4.87
N ASP A 114 9.19 -16.06 -4.52
CA ASP A 114 9.81 -17.36 -4.24
C ASP A 114 9.25 -17.95 -2.94
N ALA A 115 9.00 -19.24 -2.92
CA ALA A 115 8.35 -19.91 -1.79
C ALA A 115 9.10 -19.75 -0.46
N ASP A 116 10.45 -19.89 -0.49
CA ASP A 116 11.29 -19.86 0.71
C ASP A 116 11.63 -18.44 1.20
N GLY A 117 11.31 -17.43 0.41
CA GLY A 117 11.64 -16.03 0.69
C GLY A 117 10.40 -15.16 0.91
N LEU A 118 10.09 -14.32 -0.08
CA LEU A 118 8.95 -13.41 -0.03
C LEU A 118 7.63 -14.18 0.11
N GLY A 119 7.46 -15.30 -0.58
CA GLY A 119 6.24 -16.12 -0.52
C GLY A 119 5.89 -16.56 0.90
N ALA A 120 6.89 -17.04 1.66
CA ALA A 120 6.67 -17.42 3.06
C ALA A 120 6.23 -16.23 3.92
N ARG A 121 6.84 -15.06 3.75
CA ARG A 121 6.44 -13.84 4.49
C ARG A 121 5.05 -13.36 4.10
N LEU A 122 4.68 -13.46 2.84
CA LEU A 122 3.33 -13.12 2.38
C LEU A 122 2.31 -14.09 2.96
N ALA A 123 2.54 -15.40 2.89
CA ALA A 123 1.63 -16.42 3.44
C ALA A 123 1.41 -16.20 4.95
N GLU A 124 2.47 -15.91 5.71
CA GLU A 124 2.38 -15.53 7.13
C GLU A 124 1.52 -14.27 7.33
N ALA A 125 1.77 -13.21 6.57
CA ALA A 125 1.01 -11.97 6.68
C ALA A 125 -0.46 -12.14 6.27
N PHE A 126 -0.76 -12.99 5.27
CA PHE A 126 -2.12 -13.33 4.87
C PHE A 126 -2.87 -14.19 5.90
N SER A 127 -2.21 -14.71 6.94
CA SER A 127 -2.85 -15.49 8.01
C SER A 127 -4.00 -14.75 8.70
N LYS A 128 -4.00 -13.41 8.69
CA LYS A 128 -5.12 -12.58 9.17
C LYS A 128 -6.45 -12.87 8.47
N TYR A 129 -6.42 -13.51 7.28
CA TYR A 129 -7.61 -13.89 6.52
C TYR A 129 -8.02 -15.36 6.70
N HIS A 130 -7.33 -16.13 7.53
CA HIS A 130 -7.71 -17.52 7.85
C HIS A 130 -9.15 -17.66 8.36
N PRO A 131 -9.71 -16.71 9.15
CA PRO A 131 -11.12 -16.75 9.54
C PRO A 131 -12.12 -16.66 8.38
N TYR A 132 -11.66 -16.23 7.21
CA TYR A 132 -12.45 -16.08 5.97
C TYR A 132 -12.12 -17.16 4.93
N ASP A 133 -11.50 -18.28 5.35
CA ASP A 133 -11.09 -19.40 4.50
C ASP A 133 -10.10 -19.04 3.38
N TYR A 134 -9.33 -17.96 3.55
CA TYR A 134 -8.27 -17.62 2.65
C TYR A 134 -6.91 -17.97 3.28
N ARG A 135 -6.23 -18.99 2.70
CA ARG A 135 -5.00 -19.61 3.25
C ARG A 135 -4.01 -19.89 2.12
N PRO A 136 -3.39 -18.86 1.52
CA PRO A 136 -2.41 -19.12 0.47
C PRO A 136 -1.17 -19.79 1.07
N GLU A 137 -0.68 -20.81 0.37
CA GLU A 137 0.59 -21.44 0.70
C GLU A 137 1.78 -20.61 0.19
N PRO A 138 2.99 -20.78 0.74
CA PRO A 138 4.15 -19.98 0.35
C PRO A 138 4.49 -20.03 -1.14
N ASP A 139 4.16 -21.11 -1.84
CA ASP A 139 4.41 -21.30 -3.27
C ASP A 139 3.31 -20.77 -4.19
N ALA A 140 2.21 -20.23 -3.63
CA ALA A 140 1.06 -19.76 -4.38
C ALA A 140 1.41 -18.73 -5.46
N TRP A 141 2.52 -18.01 -5.31
CA TRP A 141 2.94 -16.92 -6.20
C TRP A 141 4.26 -17.21 -6.93
N SER A 142 4.76 -18.45 -6.90
CA SER A 142 6.02 -18.84 -7.51
C SER A 142 5.89 -19.23 -8.99
N GLY A 143 4.69 -19.57 -9.44
CA GLY A 143 4.39 -19.99 -10.81
C GLY A 143 4.58 -18.89 -11.86
N ASP A 144 4.45 -19.25 -13.14
CA ASP A 144 4.71 -18.36 -14.28
C ASP A 144 3.78 -17.14 -14.35
N ASP A 145 2.55 -17.30 -13.89
CA ASP A 145 1.56 -16.21 -13.77
C ASP A 145 1.63 -15.44 -12.43
N GLY A 146 2.56 -15.83 -11.54
CA GLY A 146 2.70 -15.25 -10.20
C GLY A 146 1.45 -15.38 -9.34
N GLY A 147 0.54 -16.33 -9.62
CA GLY A 147 -0.73 -16.46 -8.89
C GLY A 147 -1.59 -15.19 -8.91
N GLY A 148 -1.39 -14.31 -9.89
CA GLY A 148 -2.04 -13.01 -9.96
C GLY A 148 -1.56 -11.99 -8.93
N LEU A 149 -0.36 -12.20 -8.36
CA LEU A 149 0.22 -11.29 -7.37
C LEU A 149 0.45 -9.91 -7.95
N GLY A 150 -0.06 -8.90 -7.25
CA GLY A 150 0.19 -7.49 -7.51
C GLY A 150 0.92 -6.84 -6.35
N VAL A 151 1.75 -5.85 -6.63
CA VAL A 151 2.45 -5.06 -5.64
C VAL A 151 2.27 -3.57 -5.92
N LEU A 152 1.90 -2.81 -4.90
CA LEU A 152 1.95 -1.35 -4.91
C LEU A 152 3.22 -0.89 -4.20
N THR A 153 4.07 -0.19 -4.94
CA THR A 153 5.26 0.46 -4.40
C THR A 153 4.93 1.92 -4.08
N PRO A 154 5.05 2.34 -2.82
CA PRO A 154 4.74 3.71 -2.41
C PRO A 154 5.68 4.73 -3.03
N ARG A 155 5.12 5.90 -3.36
CA ARG A 155 5.86 7.11 -3.74
C ARG A 155 5.60 8.24 -2.77
N ARG A 156 4.38 8.33 -2.26
CA ARG A 156 3.95 9.31 -1.27
C ARG A 156 2.86 8.71 -0.40
N ALA A 157 2.77 9.17 0.85
CA ALA A 157 1.61 8.90 1.68
C ALA A 157 1.16 10.19 2.40
N LEU A 158 -0.13 10.23 2.71
CA LEU A 158 -0.75 11.22 3.57
C LEU A 158 -1.43 10.50 4.72
N ALA A 159 -1.21 10.96 5.94
CA ALA A 159 -1.88 10.40 7.11
C ALA A 159 -2.19 11.48 8.14
N TRP A 160 -3.28 11.24 8.89
CA TRP A 160 -3.63 11.96 10.10
C TRP A 160 -4.51 11.09 10.99
N PHE A 161 -4.35 11.20 12.30
CA PHE A 161 -5.15 10.50 13.30
C PHE A 161 -5.88 11.47 14.23
N ALA A 162 -5.51 12.74 14.18
CA ALA A 162 -6.11 13.85 14.89
C ALA A 162 -6.10 15.13 14.03
N PHE A 163 -6.84 15.08 12.90
CA PHE A 163 -6.95 16.24 12.01
C PHE A 163 -7.40 17.50 12.78
N PRO A 164 -6.80 18.68 12.54
CA PRO A 164 -5.74 19.00 11.57
C PRO A 164 -4.31 18.92 12.16
N HIS A 165 -4.17 18.52 13.43
CA HIS A 165 -2.95 18.77 14.22
C HIS A 165 -1.75 17.93 13.79
N ASP A 166 -1.98 16.70 13.35
CA ASP A 166 -0.96 15.70 13.04
C ASP A 166 -0.87 15.33 11.54
N CYS A 167 -1.53 16.11 10.66
CA CYS A 167 -1.45 15.88 9.22
C CYS A 167 0.01 15.79 8.76
N THR A 168 0.38 14.64 8.18
CA THR A 168 1.74 14.34 7.77
C THR A 168 1.77 13.82 6.34
N ARG A 169 2.69 14.36 5.54
CA ARG A 169 3.06 13.81 4.25
C ARG A 169 4.38 13.05 4.37
N PHE A 170 4.41 11.87 3.79
CA PHE A 170 5.58 11.02 3.68
C PHE A 170 5.98 10.93 2.21
N THR A 171 7.26 11.14 1.91
CA THR A 171 7.81 11.03 0.56
C THR A 171 8.86 9.93 0.55
N PHE A 172 8.65 8.92 -0.28
CA PHE A 172 9.56 7.80 -0.43
C PHE A 172 10.58 8.12 -1.52
N SER A 173 11.84 7.82 -1.26
CA SER A 173 12.88 7.88 -2.30
C SER A 173 12.52 6.88 -3.40
N ALA A 174 12.65 7.29 -4.66
CA ALA A 174 12.60 6.33 -5.75
C ALA A 174 13.70 5.29 -5.47
N GLY A 175 13.33 4.04 -5.22
CA GLY A 175 14.29 2.96 -5.11
C GLY A 175 15.14 2.97 -6.37
N ALA A 176 16.45 2.88 -6.24
CA ALA A 176 17.29 2.55 -7.38
C ALA A 176 16.79 1.22 -7.96
N GLU A 177 16.34 1.26 -9.21
CA GLU A 177 16.00 0.06 -10.00
C GLU A 177 17.23 -0.84 -10.19
#